data_98fb78a071328c97e0646bb1aa9b73dd
#
_entry.id   98fb78a071328c97e0646bb1aa9b73dd
#
_cell.length_a   1.000
_cell.length_b   1.000
_cell.length_c   1.000
_cell.angle_alpha   90.00
_cell.angle_beta   90.00
_cell.angle_gamma   90.00
#
_symmetry.space_group_name_H-M   'P 1'
#
loop_
_entity.id
_entity.type
_entity.pdbx_description
1 polymer ?
#
loop_
_entity_poly.entity_id
_entity_poly.type
_entity_poly.pdbx_seq_one_letter_code
_entity_poly.pdbx_strand_id
1 'polypeptide(L)'
;MKSDKKTAHKSAESTSIQGRFSVVKRAVLFSLLIAAILVLMLIRGQMLVVRTCFVPVHPEDMPSTGFRIVALTDLHGRMIGENQGKIVGRVREIRPDLIVCLGDMVDRSRAEELKTAYTALVKLLTAIAPVYYVDGNHELDIRDSDPEIYARLNAELKEAGAVHLQNEIVRFMIDDEDIRPEGMEPESMEPEAAAVGKALDKGASDQKGTVVNLCGITTHYYWGEAEYALVDRLRQMDGINILLCHYPESVLWYDAFEGGGLDAALCGHTHGGLIRLPFVGGVFSPEQGWWPRYDQGAYPVYTDTDKKNYGGGEGSQYLGTMIISGGLAGEHGVPRINNPKEISVVEISGISGSPAE
;
A
#
# COMPACT_ATOMS: atom_id res chain seq x y z
N MET A 1 75.21 29.82 14.66
CA MET A 1 74.15 29.34 15.51
C MET A 1 72.77 30.08 15.50
N LYS A 2 72.71 31.33 15.00
CA LYS A 2 71.41 32.03 14.92
C LYS A 2 70.66 31.86 13.62
N SER A 3 71.27 31.40 12.53
CA SER A 3 70.70 31.17 11.22
C SER A 3 69.84 29.89 11.17
N ASP A 4 70.28 28.79 11.81
CA ASP A 4 69.62 27.47 11.73
C ASP A 4 68.29 27.38 12.49
N LYS A 5 68.14 28.15 13.57
CA LYS A 5 66.89 28.24 14.34
C LYS A 5 65.72 28.89 13.57
N LYS A 6 66.04 29.86 12.70
CA LYS A 6 65.05 30.62 11.93
C LYS A 6 64.50 29.82 10.75
N THR A 7 65.34 28.97 10.18
CA THR A 7 64.96 28.05 9.08
C THR A 7 64.12 26.89 9.58
N ALA A 8 64.44 26.33 10.74
CA ALA A 8 63.64 25.25 11.37
C ALA A 8 62.26 25.71 11.81
N HIS A 9 62.14 26.98 12.34
CA HIS A 9 60.86 27.53 12.73
C HIS A 9 59.92 27.79 11.54
N LYS A 10 60.46 28.29 10.39
CA LYS A 10 59.70 28.48 9.15
C LYS A 10 59.25 27.15 8.53
N SER A 11 60.09 26.11 8.60
CA SER A 11 59.75 24.78 8.11
C SER A 11 58.62 24.15 8.95
N ALA A 12 58.67 24.23 10.27
CA ALA A 12 57.62 23.72 11.17
C ALA A 12 56.29 24.47 11.01
N GLU A 13 56.33 25.77 10.80
CA GLU A 13 55.15 26.62 10.58
C GLU A 13 54.47 26.30 9.21
N SER A 14 55.27 26.12 8.15
CA SER A 14 54.84 25.72 6.82
C SER A 14 54.16 24.32 6.85
N THR A 15 54.72 23.35 7.56
CA THR A 15 54.16 21.99 7.71
C THR A 15 52.86 22.02 8.51
N SER A 16 52.75 22.85 9.54
CA SER A 16 51.53 23.08 10.32
C SER A 16 50.42 23.71 9.47
N ILE A 17 50.74 24.68 8.63
CA ILE A 17 49.79 25.36 7.73
C ILE A 17 49.27 24.39 6.66
N GLN A 18 50.15 23.61 6.01
CA GLN A 18 49.77 22.57 5.04
C GLN A 18 48.89 21.48 5.65
N GLY A 19 49.20 21.08 6.90
CA GLY A 19 48.36 20.12 7.65
C GLY A 19 46.95 20.65 7.90
N ARG A 20 46.82 21.92 8.32
CA ARG A 20 45.51 22.58 8.53
C ARG A 20 44.70 22.72 7.23
N PHE A 21 45.34 23.11 6.13
CA PHE A 21 44.69 23.16 4.81
C PHE A 21 44.18 21.79 4.35
N SER A 22 44.94 20.72 4.60
CA SER A 22 44.51 19.35 4.29
C SER A 22 43.30 18.91 5.11
N VAL A 23 43.23 19.23 6.40
CA VAL A 23 42.09 18.92 7.27
C VAL A 23 40.84 19.69 6.83
N VAL A 24 40.96 21.01 6.59
CA VAL A 24 39.85 21.84 6.11
C VAL A 24 39.31 21.32 4.76
N LYS A 25 40.21 21.00 3.82
CA LYS A 25 39.81 20.43 2.52
C LYS A 25 39.04 19.12 2.68
N ARG A 26 39.49 18.22 3.55
CA ARG A 26 38.77 16.95 3.84
C ARG A 26 37.41 17.20 4.48
N ALA A 27 37.30 18.13 5.43
CA ALA A 27 36.04 18.51 6.07
C ALA A 27 35.05 19.09 5.05
N VAL A 28 35.51 19.98 4.17
CA VAL A 28 34.67 20.54 3.08
C VAL A 28 34.19 19.45 2.13
N LEU A 29 35.08 18.54 1.68
CA LEU A 29 34.73 17.45 0.82
C LEU A 29 33.70 16.53 1.49
N PHE A 30 33.88 16.22 2.77
CA PHE A 30 32.93 15.43 3.54
C PHE A 30 31.56 16.09 3.66
N SER A 31 31.53 17.40 3.94
CA SER A 31 30.28 18.18 4.00
C SER A 31 29.55 18.21 2.65
N LEU A 32 30.30 18.37 1.56
CA LEU A 32 29.73 18.32 0.19
C LEU A 32 29.16 16.94 -0.14
N LEU A 33 29.83 15.87 0.29
CA LEU A 33 29.33 14.50 0.13
C LEU A 33 28.01 14.28 0.88
N ILE A 34 27.92 14.71 2.15
CA ILE A 34 26.69 14.64 2.94
C ILE A 34 25.58 15.44 2.24
N ALA A 35 25.87 16.67 1.81
CA ALA A 35 24.89 17.50 1.11
C ALA A 35 24.37 16.81 -0.17
N ALA A 36 25.27 16.21 -0.95
CA ALA A 36 24.89 15.45 -2.15
C ALA A 36 23.99 14.25 -1.82
N ILE A 37 24.32 13.50 -0.76
CA ILE A 37 23.48 12.37 -0.30
C ILE A 37 22.09 12.87 0.10
N LEU A 38 22.00 13.93 0.87
CA LEU A 38 20.71 14.50 1.29
C LEU A 38 19.88 14.96 0.08
N VAL A 39 20.51 15.60 -0.91
CA VAL A 39 19.82 16.00 -2.15
C VAL A 39 19.31 14.76 -2.91
N LEU A 40 20.12 13.73 -3.03
CA LEU A 40 19.69 12.47 -3.67
C LEU A 40 18.53 11.80 -2.92
N MET A 41 18.54 11.82 -1.59
CA MET A 41 17.45 11.30 -0.76
C MET A 41 16.14 12.09 -0.98
N LEU A 42 16.23 13.42 -1.09
CA LEU A 42 15.09 14.28 -1.40
C LEU A 42 14.54 14.01 -2.80
N ILE A 43 15.42 13.91 -3.81
CA ILE A 43 15.01 13.57 -5.19
C ILE A 43 14.30 12.22 -5.22
N ARG A 44 14.87 11.21 -4.55
CA ARG A 44 14.27 9.88 -4.47
C ARG A 44 12.87 9.91 -3.86
N GLY A 45 12.63 10.72 -2.82
CA GLY A 45 11.31 10.90 -2.22
C GLY A 45 10.24 11.46 -3.16
N GLN A 46 10.64 12.11 -4.28
CA GLN A 46 9.71 12.61 -5.29
C GLN A 46 9.43 11.63 -6.44
N MET A 47 10.19 10.54 -6.53
CA MET A 47 9.99 9.54 -7.58
C MET A 47 8.69 8.76 -7.34
N LEU A 48 8.05 8.34 -8.42
CA LEU A 48 6.96 7.36 -8.40
C LEU A 48 7.54 6.00 -8.82
N VAL A 49 7.41 5.01 -7.95
CA VAL A 49 7.88 3.64 -8.19
C VAL A 49 6.72 2.66 -8.20
N VAL A 50 6.91 1.54 -8.86
CA VAL A 50 6.03 0.38 -8.79
C VAL A 50 6.73 -0.67 -7.95
N ARG A 51 6.04 -1.20 -6.95
CA ARG A 51 6.51 -2.32 -6.11
C ARG A 51 5.60 -3.51 -6.33
N THR A 52 6.15 -4.62 -6.77
CA THR A 52 5.41 -5.88 -6.89
C THR A 52 5.62 -6.72 -5.64
N CYS A 53 4.53 -7.21 -5.07
CA CYS A 53 4.47 -8.16 -3.98
C CYS A 53 3.74 -9.41 -4.48
N PHE A 54 4.21 -10.59 -4.07
CA PHE A 54 3.63 -11.86 -4.45
C PHE A 54 2.85 -12.44 -3.27
N VAL A 55 1.65 -12.94 -3.55
CA VAL A 55 0.82 -13.69 -2.60
C VAL A 55 0.70 -15.11 -3.13
N PRO A 56 1.33 -16.09 -2.46
CA PRO A 56 1.19 -17.48 -2.83
C PRO A 56 -0.16 -18.02 -2.38
N VAL A 57 -0.90 -18.66 -3.29
CA VAL A 57 -2.17 -19.34 -3.01
C VAL A 57 -2.08 -20.80 -3.45
N HIS A 58 -3.04 -21.64 -3.04
CA HIS A 58 -3.07 -23.02 -3.48
C HIS A 58 -3.25 -23.11 -5.01
N PRO A 59 -2.54 -24.03 -5.69
CA PRO A 59 -2.60 -24.12 -7.15
C PRO A 59 -4.00 -24.38 -7.72
N GLU A 60 -4.87 -25.04 -6.96
CA GLU A 60 -6.24 -25.30 -7.33
C GLU A 60 -7.14 -24.06 -7.33
N ASP A 61 -6.74 -23.00 -6.60
CA ASP A 61 -7.44 -21.72 -6.50
C ASP A 61 -6.92 -20.70 -7.53
N MET A 62 -5.93 -21.08 -8.35
CA MET A 62 -5.30 -20.16 -9.28
C MET A 62 -6.01 -20.04 -10.62
N PRO A 63 -6.24 -18.78 -11.11
CA PRO A 63 -6.56 -18.59 -12.50
C PRO A 63 -5.38 -19.01 -13.39
N SER A 64 -5.66 -19.56 -14.56
CA SER A 64 -4.62 -20.00 -15.49
C SER A 64 -3.69 -18.87 -15.97
N THR A 65 -4.19 -17.62 -15.99
CA THR A 65 -3.48 -16.41 -16.40
C THR A 65 -2.80 -15.62 -15.26
N GLY A 66 -3.01 -16.06 -13.99
CA GLY A 66 -2.64 -15.27 -12.81
C GLY A 66 -3.65 -14.15 -12.53
N PHE A 67 -3.49 -13.46 -11.39
CA PHE A 67 -4.36 -12.34 -11.00
C PHE A 67 -3.54 -11.20 -10.42
N ARG A 68 -3.76 -9.99 -10.96
CA ARG A 68 -2.98 -8.80 -10.59
C ARG A 68 -3.85 -7.69 -10.07
N ILE A 69 -3.57 -7.24 -8.85
CA ILE A 69 -4.24 -6.11 -8.21
C ILE A 69 -3.27 -4.92 -8.17
N VAL A 70 -3.74 -3.74 -8.55
CA VAL A 70 -3.05 -2.48 -8.24
C VAL A 70 -3.68 -1.88 -6.99
N ALA A 71 -2.86 -1.64 -5.97
CA ALA A 71 -3.27 -0.96 -4.74
C ALA A 71 -2.70 0.46 -4.68
N LEU A 72 -3.58 1.43 -4.43
CA LEU A 72 -3.28 2.85 -4.27
C LEU A 72 -3.78 3.31 -2.90
N THR A 73 -3.01 4.14 -2.20
CA THR A 73 -3.38 4.66 -0.89
C THR A 73 -2.66 5.97 -0.58
N ASP A 74 -3.13 6.68 0.43
CA ASP A 74 -2.46 7.86 0.99
C ASP A 74 -2.12 8.91 -0.08
N LEU A 75 -3.09 9.23 -0.95
CA LEU A 75 -2.93 10.27 -1.97
C LEU A 75 -3.07 11.67 -1.38
N HIS A 76 -3.90 11.83 -0.32
CA HIS A 76 -4.20 13.10 0.36
C HIS A 76 -4.54 14.23 -0.61
N GLY A 77 -5.33 13.91 -1.65
CA GLY A 77 -5.75 14.86 -2.68
C GLY A 77 -4.60 15.45 -3.50
N ARG A 78 -3.41 14.87 -3.47
CA ARG A 78 -2.26 15.36 -4.23
C ARG A 78 -2.40 15.04 -5.72
N MET A 79 -1.99 15.99 -6.54
CA MET A 79 -1.87 15.80 -7.98
C MET A 79 -0.48 15.25 -8.32
N ILE A 80 -0.43 14.05 -8.93
CA ILE A 80 0.84 13.40 -9.33
C ILE A 80 0.95 13.40 -10.86
N GLY A 81 1.63 14.40 -11.37
CA GLY A 81 1.63 14.74 -12.77
C GLY A 81 0.39 15.54 -13.19
N GLU A 82 0.34 15.99 -14.43
CA GLU A 82 -0.83 16.67 -14.96
C GLU A 82 -2.02 15.71 -15.03
N ASN A 83 -3.16 16.10 -14.45
CA ASN A 83 -4.39 15.30 -14.40
C ASN A 83 -4.16 13.85 -13.92
N GLN A 84 -3.32 13.65 -12.91
CA GLN A 84 -2.92 12.32 -12.38
C GLN A 84 -2.20 11.43 -13.43
N GLY A 85 -1.72 12.01 -14.51
CA GLY A 85 -1.21 11.27 -15.66
C GLY A 85 -0.06 10.34 -15.37
N LYS A 86 0.75 10.61 -14.34
CA LYS A 86 1.84 9.71 -13.93
C LYS A 86 1.32 8.43 -13.28
N ILE A 87 0.28 8.52 -12.45
CA ILE A 87 -0.34 7.33 -11.83
C ILE A 87 -1.05 6.53 -12.91
N VAL A 88 -1.96 7.18 -13.64
CA VAL A 88 -2.79 6.52 -14.68
C VAL A 88 -1.93 5.85 -15.74
N GLY A 89 -0.86 6.52 -16.19
CA GLY A 89 0.07 5.95 -17.18
C GLY A 89 0.73 4.66 -16.65
N ARG A 90 1.18 4.66 -15.41
CA ARG A 90 1.77 3.45 -14.79
C ARG A 90 0.76 2.34 -14.57
N VAL A 91 -0.43 2.66 -14.08
CA VAL A 91 -1.51 1.66 -13.91
C VAL A 91 -1.88 1.01 -15.25
N ARG A 92 -1.98 1.80 -16.32
CA ARG A 92 -2.24 1.26 -17.68
C ARG A 92 -1.11 0.34 -18.17
N GLU A 93 0.15 0.67 -17.90
CA GLU A 93 1.31 -0.17 -18.24
C GLU A 93 1.29 -1.50 -17.50
N ILE A 94 0.84 -1.49 -16.23
CA ILE A 94 0.75 -2.67 -15.37
C ILE A 94 -0.34 -3.63 -15.88
N ARG A 95 -1.43 -3.13 -16.47
CA ARG A 95 -2.62 -3.90 -16.89
C ARG A 95 -3.16 -4.75 -15.74
N PRO A 96 -3.68 -4.12 -14.67
CA PRO A 96 -4.25 -4.86 -13.56
C PRO A 96 -5.61 -5.45 -13.96
N ASP A 97 -5.96 -6.54 -13.29
CA ASP A 97 -7.29 -7.15 -13.34
C ASP A 97 -8.24 -6.42 -12.39
N LEU A 98 -7.69 -5.83 -11.31
CA LEU A 98 -8.42 -5.11 -10.28
C LEU A 98 -7.61 -3.93 -9.77
N ILE A 99 -8.29 -2.84 -9.43
CA ILE A 99 -7.69 -1.69 -8.76
C ILE A 99 -8.38 -1.50 -7.41
N VAL A 100 -7.60 -1.32 -6.35
CA VAL A 100 -8.12 -1.03 -5.01
C VAL A 100 -7.54 0.28 -4.48
N CYS A 101 -8.39 1.13 -3.88
CA CYS A 101 -7.98 2.32 -3.15
C CYS A 101 -8.15 2.03 -1.65
N LEU A 102 -7.04 2.08 -0.90
CA LEU A 102 -6.97 1.62 0.49
C LEU A 102 -7.10 2.76 1.50
N GLY A 103 -7.81 3.83 1.18
CA GLY A 103 -8.07 4.96 2.06
C GLY A 103 -7.04 6.07 2.01
N ASP A 104 -7.33 7.16 2.73
CA ASP A 104 -6.58 8.42 2.78
C ASP A 104 -6.29 9.02 1.38
N MET A 105 -7.27 8.89 0.49
CA MET A 105 -7.18 9.45 -0.86
C MET A 105 -7.47 10.95 -0.88
N VAL A 106 -8.23 11.47 0.09
CA VAL A 106 -8.45 12.89 0.33
C VAL A 106 -7.78 13.34 1.62
N ASP A 107 -7.62 14.64 1.82
CA ASP A 107 -7.10 15.21 3.07
C ASP A 107 -8.26 15.90 3.80
N ARG A 108 -8.51 15.50 5.07
CA ARG A 108 -9.60 16.02 5.91
C ARG A 108 -9.57 17.54 6.08
N SER A 109 -8.37 18.13 6.12
CA SER A 109 -8.20 19.57 6.35
C SER A 109 -8.67 20.43 5.16
N ARG A 110 -8.78 19.85 3.98
CA ARG A 110 -9.10 20.52 2.72
C ARG A 110 -9.98 19.65 1.82
N ALA A 111 -10.88 18.89 2.41
CA ALA A 111 -11.65 17.86 1.71
C ALA A 111 -12.40 18.40 0.48
N GLU A 112 -13.03 19.57 0.58
CA GLU A 112 -13.79 20.16 -0.53
C GLU A 112 -12.92 20.55 -1.72
N GLU A 113 -11.68 21.01 -1.48
CA GLU A 113 -10.75 21.37 -2.56
C GLU A 113 -10.09 20.14 -3.19
N LEU A 114 -9.77 19.13 -2.38
CA LEU A 114 -8.91 18.02 -2.76
C LEU A 114 -9.67 16.79 -3.26
N LYS A 115 -10.97 16.67 -2.97
CA LYS A 115 -11.80 15.56 -3.48
C LYS A 115 -11.75 15.45 -5.00
N THR A 116 -11.68 16.58 -5.71
CA THR A 116 -11.63 16.63 -7.17
C THR A 116 -10.43 15.86 -7.74
N ALA A 117 -9.28 15.88 -7.05
CA ALA A 117 -8.11 15.13 -7.48
C ALA A 117 -8.33 13.61 -7.40
N TYR A 118 -9.05 13.16 -6.37
CA TYR A 118 -9.39 11.76 -6.19
C TYR A 118 -10.48 11.30 -7.17
N THR A 119 -11.58 12.03 -7.28
CA THR A 119 -12.67 11.66 -8.20
C THR A 119 -12.21 11.67 -9.66
N ALA A 120 -11.35 12.64 -10.04
CA ALA A 120 -10.74 12.65 -11.37
C ALA A 120 -9.82 11.44 -11.60
N LEU A 121 -9.05 11.03 -10.59
CA LEU A 121 -8.21 9.84 -10.68
C LEU A 121 -9.07 8.59 -10.89
N VAL A 122 -10.10 8.39 -10.04
CA VAL A 122 -10.99 7.22 -10.10
C VAL A 122 -11.66 7.12 -11.46
N LYS A 123 -12.17 8.21 -12.01
CA LYS A 123 -12.78 8.23 -13.34
C LYS A 123 -11.84 7.76 -14.46
N LEU A 124 -10.53 8.00 -14.31
CA LEU A 124 -9.53 7.52 -15.27
C LEU A 124 -9.14 6.06 -15.02
N LEU A 125 -9.19 5.62 -13.75
CA LEU A 125 -8.86 4.25 -13.37
C LEU A 125 -9.96 3.25 -13.75
N THR A 126 -11.22 3.62 -13.59
CA THR A 126 -12.38 2.79 -13.98
C THR A 126 -12.45 2.49 -15.48
N ALA A 127 -11.78 3.31 -16.31
CA ALA A 127 -11.58 3.01 -17.73
C ALA A 127 -10.45 1.99 -18.00
N ILE A 128 -9.76 1.50 -16.96
CA ILE A 128 -8.66 0.52 -17.08
C ILE A 128 -9.10 -0.83 -16.51
N ALA A 129 -9.64 -0.85 -15.29
CA ALA A 129 -10.09 -2.04 -14.59
C ALA A 129 -11.14 -1.67 -13.53
N PRO A 130 -11.93 -2.62 -13.00
CA PRO A 130 -12.83 -2.38 -11.86
C PRO A 130 -12.09 -1.74 -10.68
N VAL A 131 -12.73 -0.74 -10.04
CA VAL A 131 -12.17 -0.02 -8.91
C VAL A 131 -13.01 -0.25 -7.67
N TYR A 132 -12.39 -0.78 -6.60
CA TYR A 132 -12.99 -0.89 -5.28
C TYR A 132 -12.23 0.01 -4.30
N TYR A 133 -12.91 0.52 -3.27
CA TYR A 133 -12.25 1.35 -2.27
C TYR A 133 -12.80 1.13 -0.86
N VAL A 134 -11.95 1.39 0.12
CA VAL A 134 -12.25 1.51 1.54
C VAL A 134 -11.82 2.89 2.02
N ASP A 135 -12.40 3.35 3.14
CA ASP A 135 -12.01 4.61 3.75
C ASP A 135 -10.76 4.44 4.63
N GLY A 136 -9.94 5.50 4.66
CA GLY A 136 -8.92 5.71 5.67
C GLY A 136 -9.41 6.67 6.77
N ASN A 137 -8.50 7.08 7.66
CA ASN A 137 -8.86 7.99 8.75
C ASN A 137 -9.31 9.36 8.23
N HIS A 138 -8.78 9.84 7.13
CA HIS A 138 -9.17 11.13 6.59
C HIS A 138 -10.59 11.12 6.05
N GLU A 139 -11.02 10.10 5.33
CA GLU A 139 -12.41 9.94 4.88
C GLU A 139 -13.35 9.76 6.07
N LEU A 140 -12.98 8.96 7.07
CA LEU A 140 -13.78 8.73 8.29
C LEU A 140 -13.90 10.00 9.13
N ASP A 141 -12.83 10.78 9.28
CA ASP A 141 -12.88 12.08 9.95
C ASP A 141 -13.78 13.08 9.22
N ILE A 142 -13.80 13.06 7.86
CA ILE A 142 -14.73 13.86 7.07
C ILE A 142 -16.17 13.37 7.31
N ARG A 143 -16.40 12.06 7.31
CA ARG A 143 -17.72 11.48 7.61
C ARG A 143 -18.26 11.97 8.94
N ASP A 144 -17.42 12.02 9.97
CA ASP A 144 -17.80 12.36 11.33
C ASP A 144 -17.93 13.89 11.54
N SER A 145 -17.16 14.71 10.80
CA SER A 145 -17.15 16.18 10.94
C SER A 145 -18.01 16.91 9.91
N ASP A 146 -18.12 16.42 8.68
CA ASP A 146 -18.91 16.98 7.58
C ASP A 146 -19.55 15.87 6.73
N PRO A 147 -20.65 15.25 7.20
CA PRO A 147 -21.33 14.17 6.49
C PRO A 147 -21.80 14.54 5.07
N GLU A 148 -22.04 15.84 4.80
CA GLU A 148 -22.49 16.29 3.48
C GLU A 148 -21.35 16.22 2.46
N ILE A 149 -20.13 16.64 2.83
CA ILE A 149 -18.94 16.50 1.98
C ILE A 149 -18.67 15.02 1.73
N TYR A 150 -18.74 14.19 2.79
CA TYR A 150 -18.54 12.73 2.66
C TYR A 150 -19.56 12.09 1.71
N ALA A 151 -20.83 12.42 1.85
CA ALA A 151 -21.88 11.90 0.98
C ALA A 151 -21.69 12.32 -0.49
N ARG A 152 -21.28 13.57 -0.74
CA ARG A 152 -20.97 14.05 -2.10
C ARG A 152 -19.77 13.34 -2.69
N LEU A 153 -18.70 13.15 -1.90
CA LEU A 153 -17.52 12.41 -2.34
C LEU A 153 -17.91 11.01 -2.81
N ASN A 154 -18.64 10.28 -1.97
CA ASN A 154 -19.06 8.92 -2.31
C ASN A 154 -20.01 8.85 -3.50
N ALA A 155 -20.90 9.85 -3.67
CA ALA A 155 -21.75 9.94 -4.84
C ALA A 155 -20.93 10.17 -6.13
N GLU A 156 -19.95 11.07 -6.11
CA GLU A 156 -19.05 11.32 -7.24
C GLU A 156 -18.19 10.09 -7.60
N LEU A 157 -17.70 9.34 -6.58
CA LEU A 157 -16.93 8.11 -6.80
C LEU A 157 -17.80 7.00 -7.40
N LYS A 158 -19.03 6.86 -6.92
CA LYS A 158 -20.02 5.93 -7.48
C LYS A 158 -20.38 6.28 -8.93
N GLU A 159 -20.61 7.57 -9.22
CA GLU A 159 -20.85 8.04 -10.59
C GLU A 159 -19.64 7.78 -11.50
N ALA A 160 -18.42 7.86 -10.96
CA ALA A 160 -17.21 7.48 -11.68
C ALA A 160 -17.06 5.97 -11.87
N GLY A 161 -17.93 5.14 -11.32
CA GLY A 161 -17.96 3.68 -11.46
C GLY A 161 -17.14 2.92 -10.40
N ALA A 162 -16.71 3.56 -9.30
CA ALA A 162 -16.05 2.86 -8.22
C ALA A 162 -17.06 2.27 -7.22
N VAL A 163 -16.68 1.16 -6.60
CA VAL A 163 -17.48 0.43 -5.60
C VAL A 163 -16.89 0.65 -4.21
N HIS A 164 -17.68 1.23 -3.32
CA HIS A 164 -17.31 1.42 -1.92
C HIS A 164 -17.60 0.16 -1.11
N LEU A 165 -16.61 -0.40 -0.44
CA LEU A 165 -16.79 -1.53 0.46
C LEU A 165 -16.91 -1.04 1.90
N GLN A 166 -18.15 -0.95 2.38
CA GLN A 166 -18.48 -0.45 3.72
C GLN A 166 -18.79 -1.61 4.67
N ASN A 167 -17.76 -2.27 5.17
CA ASN A 167 -17.87 -3.46 6.02
C ASN A 167 -18.72 -4.56 5.34
N GLU A 168 -18.31 -4.93 4.14
CA GLU A 168 -18.98 -5.93 3.33
C GLU A 168 -18.01 -6.79 2.53
N ILE A 169 -18.49 -7.95 2.07
CA ILE A 169 -17.77 -8.86 1.18
C ILE A 169 -18.46 -8.85 -0.17
N VAL A 170 -17.67 -8.62 -1.21
CA VAL A 170 -18.09 -8.88 -2.59
C VAL A 170 -17.38 -10.12 -3.10
N ARG A 171 -18.10 -10.90 -3.91
CA ARG A 171 -17.60 -12.12 -4.51
C ARG A 171 -17.70 -12.02 -6.03
N PHE A 172 -16.65 -12.40 -6.73
CA PHE A 172 -16.63 -12.43 -8.18
C PHE A 172 -15.80 -13.60 -8.68
N MET A 173 -16.05 -13.98 -9.91
CA MET A 173 -15.29 -15.01 -10.61
C MET A 173 -14.33 -14.34 -11.59
N ILE A 174 -13.13 -14.89 -11.64
CA ILE A 174 -12.15 -14.59 -12.66
C ILE A 174 -12.09 -15.79 -13.58
N ASP A 175 -12.46 -15.61 -14.84
CA ASP A 175 -12.20 -16.58 -15.88
C ASP A 175 -11.08 -16.08 -16.81
N ASP A 176 -10.63 -16.91 -17.74
CA ASP A 176 -9.50 -16.58 -18.62
C ASP A 176 -9.79 -15.39 -19.57
N GLU A 177 -11.03 -14.89 -19.63
CA GLU A 177 -11.46 -13.85 -20.55
C GLU A 177 -11.95 -12.58 -19.86
N ASP A 178 -12.49 -12.64 -18.60
CA ASP A 178 -13.11 -11.48 -17.97
C ASP A 178 -13.28 -11.61 -16.44
N ILE A 179 -13.45 -10.49 -15.73
CA ILE A 179 -13.82 -10.45 -14.29
C ILE A 179 -15.32 -10.23 -14.20
N ARG A 180 -16.05 -11.17 -13.62
CA ARG A 180 -17.51 -11.11 -13.53
C ARG A 180 -18.01 -11.23 -12.10
N PRO A 181 -18.98 -10.39 -11.67
CA PRO A 181 -19.73 -10.64 -10.44
C PRO A 181 -20.44 -11.98 -10.50
N GLU A 182 -20.37 -12.77 -9.44
CA GLU A 182 -21.03 -14.08 -9.40
C GLU A 182 -22.55 -13.92 -9.56
N GLY A 183 -23.15 -14.61 -10.55
CA GLY A 183 -24.59 -14.62 -10.80
C GLY A 183 -25.11 -13.59 -11.81
N MET A 184 -24.24 -12.89 -12.55
CA MET A 184 -24.65 -12.05 -13.68
C MET A 184 -24.39 -12.74 -15.02
N GLU A 185 -25.45 -12.84 -15.84
CA GLU A 185 -25.32 -13.25 -17.25
C GLU A 185 -24.68 -12.12 -18.08
N PRO A 186 -23.89 -12.43 -19.15
CA PRO A 186 -23.07 -11.46 -19.88
C PRO A 186 -23.83 -10.31 -20.55
N GLU A 187 -25.14 -10.43 -20.72
CA GLU A 187 -25.96 -9.48 -21.50
C GLU A 187 -26.60 -8.34 -20.68
N SER A 188 -26.39 -8.26 -19.35
CA SER A 188 -27.10 -7.32 -18.47
C SER A 188 -26.21 -6.26 -17.82
N MET A 189 -25.09 -5.89 -18.38
CA MET A 189 -24.25 -4.79 -17.84
C MET A 189 -24.82 -3.42 -18.20
N GLU A 190 -25.93 -3.06 -17.59
CA GLU A 190 -26.30 -1.65 -17.40
C GLU A 190 -25.62 -1.12 -16.12
N PRO A 191 -25.17 0.14 -16.08
CA PRO A 191 -24.32 0.65 -14.99
C PRO A 191 -25.01 0.83 -13.63
N GLU A 192 -26.19 0.25 -13.42
CA GLU A 192 -27.00 0.51 -12.22
C GLU A 192 -26.96 -0.58 -11.14
N ALA A 193 -26.24 -1.67 -11.30
CA ALA A 193 -26.41 -2.84 -10.42
C ALA A 193 -25.15 -3.32 -9.69
N ALA A 194 -24.34 -2.41 -9.16
CA ALA A 194 -23.30 -2.79 -8.19
C ALA A 194 -23.78 -2.60 -6.74
N ALA A 195 -25.01 -2.89 -6.43
CA ALA A 195 -25.51 -2.81 -5.06
C ALA A 195 -26.26 -4.08 -4.69
N VAL A 196 -25.88 -4.60 -3.53
CA VAL A 196 -26.59 -5.58 -2.70
C VAL A 196 -26.11 -7.03 -2.82
N GLY A 197 -25.22 -7.40 -1.91
CA GLY A 197 -24.99 -8.79 -1.51
C GLY A 197 -26.28 -9.45 -1.00
N LYS A 198 -26.95 -10.17 -1.89
CA LYS A 198 -27.92 -11.18 -1.49
C LYS A 198 -27.23 -12.53 -1.56
N ALA A 199 -27.16 -13.20 -0.40
CA ALA A 199 -26.78 -14.58 -0.32
C ALA A 199 -27.56 -15.40 -1.35
N LEU A 200 -26.87 -15.95 -2.34
CA LEU A 200 -27.38 -16.97 -3.21
C LEU A 200 -26.75 -18.29 -2.81
N ASP A 201 -27.57 -19.11 -2.16
CA ASP A 201 -27.30 -20.49 -1.88
C ASP A 201 -27.59 -21.32 -3.15
N LYS A 202 -26.61 -22.15 -3.55
CA LYS A 202 -26.70 -23.32 -4.45
C LYS A 202 -26.92 -23.10 -5.95
N GLY A 203 -25.88 -23.43 -6.71
CA GLY A 203 -26.00 -23.82 -8.10
C GLY A 203 -24.81 -23.57 -9.01
N ALA A 204 -23.59 -23.60 -8.54
CA ALA A 204 -22.42 -23.56 -9.41
C ALA A 204 -22.08 -24.98 -9.88
N SER A 205 -22.50 -25.35 -11.07
CA SER A 205 -22.02 -26.53 -11.79
C SER A 205 -21.28 -26.07 -13.05
N ASP A 206 -20.02 -26.48 -13.18
CA ASP A 206 -19.20 -26.54 -14.40
C ASP A 206 -18.60 -25.24 -15.00
N GLN A 207 -18.56 -24.10 -14.32
CA GLN A 207 -17.73 -23.00 -14.79
C GLN A 207 -16.32 -23.09 -14.18
N LYS A 208 -15.31 -23.26 -15.04
CA LYS A 208 -13.88 -23.18 -14.70
C LYS A 208 -13.51 -21.71 -14.48
N GLY A 209 -13.66 -21.20 -13.28
CA GLY A 209 -13.22 -19.86 -12.92
C GLY A 209 -12.68 -19.86 -11.49
N THR A 210 -11.75 -18.97 -11.20
CA THR A 210 -11.27 -18.74 -9.84
C THR A 210 -12.19 -17.78 -9.12
N VAL A 211 -12.64 -18.18 -7.93
CA VAL A 211 -13.46 -17.33 -7.07
C VAL A 211 -12.56 -16.43 -6.24
N VAL A 212 -12.86 -15.13 -6.22
CA VAL A 212 -12.20 -14.14 -5.36
C VAL A 212 -13.22 -13.48 -4.47
N ASN A 213 -12.95 -13.47 -3.18
CA ASN A 213 -13.72 -12.76 -2.16
C ASN A 213 -12.92 -11.56 -1.69
N LEU A 214 -13.49 -10.38 -1.88
CA LEU A 214 -12.89 -9.10 -1.48
C LEU A 214 -13.69 -8.51 -0.34
N CYS A 215 -13.11 -8.45 0.84
CA CYS A 215 -13.72 -7.87 2.04
C CYS A 215 -13.15 -6.48 2.27
N GLY A 216 -13.99 -5.46 2.40
CA GLY A 216 -13.57 -4.12 2.80
C GLY A 216 -13.98 -3.81 4.23
N ILE A 217 -13.02 -3.41 5.07
CA ILE A 217 -13.25 -2.86 6.40
C ILE A 217 -13.06 -1.34 6.34
N THR A 218 -14.17 -0.63 6.54
CA THR A 218 -14.25 0.83 6.58
C THR A 218 -14.64 1.27 7.99
N THR A 219 -13.68 1.28 8.89
CA THR A 219 -13.85 1.72 10.29
C THR A 219 -12.54 2.31 10.81
N HIS A 220 -12.59 3.00 11.94
CA HIS A 220 -11.38 3.42 12.64
C HIS A 220 -10.58 2.21 13.16
N TYR A 221 -9.46 2.43 13.82
CA TYR A 221 -8.52 1.38 14.26
C TYR A 221 -9.16 0.18 14.98
N TYR A 222 -10.23 0.43 15.74
CA TYR A 222 -10.82 -0.57 16.61
C TYR A 222 -11.99 -1.27 15.96
N TRP A 223 -11.84 -2.56 15.72
CA TRP A 223 -12.92 -3.40 15.20
C TRP A 223 -13.89 -3.76 16.32
N GLY A 224 -15.18 -3.69 16.01
CA GLY A 224 -16.24 -4.23 16.83
C GLY A 224 -16.55 -5.69 16.47
N GLU A 225 -17.59 -6.23 17.12
CA GLU A 225 -18.05 -7.59 16.86
C GLU A 225 -18.45 -7.82 15.39
N ALA A 226 -18.97 -6.79 14.71
CA ALA A 226 -19.41 -6.87 13.32
C ALA A 226 -18.24 -7.05 12.35
N GLU A 227 -17.17 -6.27 12.51
CA GLU A 227 -15.97 -6.38 11.69
C GLU A 227 -15.26 -7.72 11.93
N TYR A 228 -15.21 -8.15 13.18
CA TYR A 228 -14.68 -9.48 13.55
C TYR A 228 -15.45 -10.60 12.86
N ALA A 229 -16.78 -10.59 12.98
CA ALA A 229 -17.63 -11.62 12.36
C ALA A 229 -17.50 -11.59 10.83
N LEU A 230 -17.27 -10.43 10.24
CA LEU A 230 -17.09 -10.28 8.80
C LEU A 230 -15.76 -10.92 8.33
N VAL A 231 -14.67 -10.68 9.05
CA VAL A 231 -13.36 -11.29 8.76
C VAL A 231 -13.40 -12.81 8.99
N ASP A 232 -14.06 -13.26 10.07
CA ASP A 232 -14.27 -14.69 10.32
C ASP A 232 -15.06 -15.37 9.20
N ARG A 233 -16.09 -14.68 8.70
CA ARG A 233 -16.86 -15.17 7.54
C ARG A 233 -16.00 -15.24 6.29
N LEU A 234 -15.18 -14.21 6.02
CA LEU A 234 -14.28 -14.20 4.87
C LEU A 234 -13.34 -15.40 4.90
N ARG A 235 -12.71 -15.68 6.06
CA ARG A 235 -11.78 -16.80 6.24
C ARG A 235 -12.39 -18.18 6.00
N GLN A 236 -13.70 -18.30 6.11
CA GLN A 236 -14.44 -19.55 5.91
C GLN A 236 -14.99 -19.72 4.48
N MET A 237 -14.77 -18.73 3.61
CA MET A 237 -15.24 -18.78 2.23
C MET A 237 -14.26 -19.57 1.35
N ASP A 238 -14.80 -20.29 0.37
CA ASP A 238 -14.01 -20.95 -0.67
C ASP A 238 -13.46 -19.90 -1.64
N GLY A 239 -12.28 -20.16 -2.21
CA GLY A 239 -11.60 -19.30 -3.16
C GLY A 239 -10.53 -18.41 -2.51
N ILE A 240 -10.08 -17.39 -3.23
CA ILE A 240 -9.05 -16.46 -2.78
C ILE A 240 -9.67 -15.36 -1.91
N ASN A 241 -9.25 -15.27 -0.66
CA ASN A 241 -9.80 -14.37 0.34
C ASN A 241 -8.89 -13.19 0.59
N ILE A 242 -9.33 -11.99 0.24
CA ILE A 242 -8.55 -10.75 0.32
C ILE A 242 -9.27 -9.74 1.21
N LEU A 243 -8.57 -9.24 2.23
CA LEU A 243 -9.02 -8.18 3.11
C LEU A 243 -8.43 -6.84 2.67
N LEU A 244 -9.28 -5.83 2.49
CA LEU A 244 -8.89 -4.43 2.35
C LEU A 244 -9.12 -3.72 3.67
N CYS A 245 -8.08 -3.21 4.29
CA CYS A 245 -8.15 -2.46 5.54
C CYS A 245 -7.08 -1.38 5.53
N HIS A 246 -7.46 -0.11 5.76
CA HIS A 246 -6.50 0.98 5.74
C HIS A 246 -5.37 0.78 6.77
N TYR A 247 -5.70 0.29 7.97
CA TYR A 247 -4.79 0.18 9.10
C TYR A 247 -4.17 -1.21 9.23
N PRO A 248 -2.86 -1.36 9.00
CA PRO A 248 -2.18 -2.64 9.26
C PRO A 248 -2.20 -3.02 10.74
N GLU A 249 -2.26 -2.03 11.64
CA GLU A 249 -2.34 -2.24 13.07
C GLU A 249 -3.59 -3.01 13.47
N SER A 250 -4.75 -2.71 12.86
CA SER A 250 -6.00 -3.44 13.12
C SER A 250 -5.88 -4.89 12.68
N VAL A 251 -5.30 -5.15 11.50
CA VAL A 251 -5.05 -6.52 11.01
C VAL A 251 -4.21 -7.32 12.00
N LEU A 252 -3.21 -6.67 12.63
CA LEU A 252 -2.30 -7.30 13.59
C LEU A 252 -2.92 -7.44 14.99
N TRP A 253 -3.64 -6.42 15.48
CA TRP A 253 -4.22 -6.43 16.83
C TRP A 253 -5.35 -7.45 16.96
N TYR A 254 -6.04 -7.68 15.87
CA TYR A 254 -7.18 -8.59 15.84
C TYR A 254 -6.86 -9.95 15.22
N ASP A 255 -5.57 -10.25 15.05
CA ASP A 255 -5.07 -11.55 14.56
C ASP A 255 -5.85 -12.05 13.33
N ALA A 256 -6.05 -11.15 12.33
CA ALA A 256 -6.93 -11.42 11.18
C ALA A 256 -6.56 -12.69 10.39
N PHE A 257 -5.33 -13.17 10.51
CA PHE A 257 -4.84 -14.41 9.89
C PHE A 257 -4.97 -15.64 10.78
N GLU A 258 -5.41 -15.50 12.04
CA GLU A 258 -5.51 -16.64 12.97
C GLU A 258 -6.42 -17.72 12.41
N GLY A 259 -5.96 -18.97 12.48
CA GLY A 259 -6.69 -20.13 11.96
C GLY A 259 -6.63 -20.31 10.43
N GLY A 260 -6.01 -19.40 9.70
CA GLY A 260 -5.87 -19.47 8.23
C GLY A 260 -7.12 -19.03 7.47
N GLY A 261 -7.12 -19.26 6.15
CA GLY A 261 -8.23 -18.95 5.24
C GLY A 261 -8.27 -17.49 4.78
N LEU A 262 -7.32 -16.62 5.19
CA LEU A 262 -7.10 -15.30 4.64
C LEU A 262 -5.81 -15.29 3.83
N ASP A 263 -5.88 -15.15 2.51
CA ASP A 263 -4.70 -15.20 1.65
C ASP A 263 -3.90 -13.90 1.70
N ALA A 264 -4.60 -12.77 1.68
CA ALA A 264 -3.96 -11.46 1.74
C ALA A 264 -4.75 -10.43 2.55
N ALA A 265 -4.03 -9.53 3.24
CA ALA A 265 -4.56 -8.26 3.74
C ALA A 265 -3.78 -7.11 3.10
N LEU A 266 -4.49 -6.17 2.46
CA LEU A 266 -3.90 -5.02 1.78
C LEU A 266 -4.15 -3.77 2.60
N CYS A 267 -3.08 -3.06 2.97
CA CYS A 267 -3.10 -1.92 3.90
C CYS A 267 -2.37 -0.70 3.35
N GLY A 268 -2.68 0.46 3.93
CA GLY A 268 -2.01 1.74 3.72
C GLY A 268 -1.48 2.33 5.02
N HIS A 269 -1.80 3.61 5.29
CA HIS A 269 -1.64 4.35 6.55
C HIS A 269 -0.21 4.68 7.00
N THR A 270 0.74 3.81 6.78
CA THR A 270 2.11 3.94 7.32
C THR A 270 2.99 4.95 6.58
N HIS A 271 2.56 5.37 5.40
CA HIS A 271 3.35 6.23 4.48
C HIS A 271 4.77 5.71 4.21
N GLY A 272 5.01 4.40 4.34
CA GLY A 272 6.34 3.80 4.23
C GLY A 272 7.33 4.31 5.27
N GLY A 273 6.84 4.79 6.42
CA GLY A 273 7.64 5.36 7.50
C GLY A 273 8.15 6.77 7.24
N LEU A 274 7.49 7.57 6.36
CA LEU A 274 7.75 8.96 5.99
C LEU A 274 9.18 9.23 5.49
N ILE A 275 10.17 9.05 6.35
CA ILE A 275 11.60 9.18 6.07
C ILE A 275 12.20 7.77 6.16
N ARG A 276 13.01 7.38 5.18
CA ARG A 276 13.65 6.06 5.17
C ARG A 276 15.16 6.18 5.22
N LEU A 277 15.76 5.52 6.19
CA LEU A 277 17.22 5.42 6.27
C LEU A 277 17.69 4.16 5.52
N PRO A 278 18.80 4.25 4.77
CA PRO A 278 19.41 3.06 4.17
C PRO A 278 19.67 1.99 5.23
N PHE A 279 19.34 0.74 4.93
CA PHE A 279 19.53 -0.44 5.78
C PHE A 279 18.70 -0.50 7.08
N VAL A 280 18.03 0.58 7.46
CA VAL A 280 17.23 0.65 8.71
C VAL A 280 15.73 0.56 8.41
N GLY A 281 15.27 1.19 7.33
CA GLY A 281 13.85 1.25 6.99
C GLY A 281 13.20 2.60 7.36
N GLY A 282 11.91 2.58 7.63
CA GLY A 282 11.11 3.74 8.01
C GLY A 282 11.52 4.31 9.36
N VAL A 283 11.45 5.63 9.50
CA VAL A 283 11.81 6.32 10.74
C VAL A 283 10.62 6.53 11.64
N PHE A 284 9.46 6.83 11.06
CA PHE A 284 8.24 7.12 11.82
C PHE A 284 7.00 6.71 11.03
N SER A 285 6.06 6.08 11.70
CA SER A 285 4.72 5.78 11.18
C SER A 285 3.67 6.20 12.20
N PRO A 286 2.49 6.67 11.76
CA PRO A 286 1.35 6.79 12.66
C PRO A 286 1.17 5.51 13.47
N GLU A 287 0.61 5.59 14.66
CA GLU A 287 0.34 4.50 15.62
C GLU A 287 1.58 3.67 16.08
N GLN A 288 2.50 3.31 15.17
CA GLN A 288 3.71 2.56 15.55
C GLN A 288 4.82 3.46 16.11
N GLY A 289 4.76 4.77 15.86
CA GLY A 289 5.76 5.73 16.34
C GLY A 289 7.12 5.60 15.65
N TRP A 290 8.20 5.75 16.43
CA TRP A 290 9.57 5.72 15.92
C TRP A 290 10.02 4.29 15.64
N TRP A 291 10.68 4.10 14.47
CA TRP A 291 11.23 2.83 14.01
C TRP A 291 10.16 1.75 13.85
N PRO A 292 9.13 2.04 13.02
CA PRO A 292 8.02 1.11 12.81
C PRO A 292 8.53 -0.23 12.30
N ARG A 293 7.94 -1.28 12.81
CA ARG A 293 8.24 -2.65 12.37
C ARG A 293 7.56 -2.96 11.03
N TYR A 294 6.36 -2.42 10.84
CA TYR A 294 5.51 -2.65 9.68
C TYR A 294 5.37 -1.33 8.91
N ASP A 295 6.32 -1.04 8.01
CA ASP A 295 6.36 0.23 7.32
C ASP A 295 5.91 0.18 5.86
N GLN A 296 6.35 -0.80 5.08
CA GLN A 296 5.92 -1.07 3.70
C GLN A 296 6.46 -2.40 3.19
N GLY A 297 5.74 -3.03 2.26
CA GLY A 297 6.13 -4.28 1.61
C GLY A 297 5.27 -5.45 2.00
N ALA A 298 5.73 -6.67 1.71
CA ALA A 298 5.03 -7.89 2.02
C ALA A 298 5.54 -8.52 3.32
N TYR A 299 4.62 -8.92 4.17
CA TYR A 299 4.87 -9.53 5.47
C TYR A 299 4.15 -10.88 5.54
N PRO A 300 4.83 -12.00 5.19
CA PRO A 300 4.25 -13.32 5.33
C PRO A 300 3.93 -13.64 6.79
N VAL A 301 2.75 -14.22 7.03
CA VAL A 301 2.25 -14.61 8.36
C VAL A 301 2.25 -16.13 8.47
N TYR A 302 2.73 -16.64 9.61
CA TYR A 302 2.83 -18.07 9.90
C TYR A 302 2.23 -18.40 11.26
N THR A 303 1.86 -19.66 11.51
CA THR A 303 1.25 -20.13 12.77
C THR A 303 2.07 -19.79 14.01
N ASP A 304 3.41 -19.85 13.91
CA ASP A 304 4.35 -19.56 14.99
C ASP A 304 5.13 -18.28 14.75
N THR A 305 4.49 -17.28 14.08
CA THR A 305 5.16 -16.00 13.87
C THR A 305 5.43 -15.36 15.24
N ASP A 306 6.63 -15.58 15.76
CA ASP A 306 7.12 -14.78 16.87
C ASP A 306 7.07 -13.32 16.42
N LYS A 307 6.41 -12.48 17.22
CA LYS A 307 6.28 -11.02 16.95
C LYS A 307 7.63 -10.32 16.70
N LYS A 308 8.75 -11.05 16.74
CA LYS A 308 10.11 -10.58 16.50
C LYS A 308 10.73 -11.01 15.16
N ASN A 309 10.29 -12.09 14.53
CA ASN A 309 10.89 -12.63 13.31
C ASN A 309 9.84 -12.88 12.23
N TYR A 310 10.12 -12.41 10.99
CA TYR A 310 9.25 -12.56 9.81
C TYR A 310 9.42 -13.91 9.09
N GLY A 311 9.99 -14.89 9.73
CA GLY A 311 10.15 -16.24 9.16
C GLY A 311 9.41 -17.23 10.04
N GLY A 312 8.63 -18.11 9.46
CA GLY A 312 8.14 -19.27 10.18
C GLY A 312 9.30 -20.10 10.71
N GLY A 313 9.24 -20.58 11.97
CA GLY A 313 10.17 -21.58 12.48
C GLY A 313 10.02 -22.90 11.74
N GLU A 314 10.92 -23.85 12.00
CA GLU A 314 10.83 -25.20 11.46
C GLU A 314 9.47 -25.83 11.85
N GLY A 315 8.64 -26.17 10.86
CA GLY A 315 7.28 -26.72 11.08
C GLY A 315 6.15 -25.71 11.16
N SER A 316 6.41 -24.40 11.04
CA SER A 316 5.34 -23.40 10.99
C SER A 316 4.61 -23.43 9.64
N GLN A 317 3.29 -23.27 9.69
CA GLN A 317 2.43 -23.21 8.51
C GLN A 317 2.24 -21.76 8.06
N TYR A 318 2.33 -21.49 6.76
CA TYR A 318 1.97 -20.20 6.15
C TYR A 318 0.45 -19.99 6.26
N LEU A 319 0.04 -18.81 6.71
CA LEU A 319 -1.36 -18.42 6.91
C LEU A 319 -1.85 -17.39 5.90
N GLY A 320 -0.94 -16.63 5.30
CA GLY A 320 -1.25 -15.57 4.33
C GLY A 320 -0.20 -14.46 4.35
N THR A 321 -0.44 -13.39 3.59
CA THR A 321 0.49 -12.25 3.50
C THR A 321 -0.21 -10.93 3.77
N MET A 322 0.29 -10.15 4.74
CA MET A 322 -0.07 -8.74 4.88
C MET A 322 0.81 -7.90 3.95
N ILE A 323 0.19 -7.06 3.13
CA ILE A 323 0.88 -6.14 2.22
C ILE A 323 0.57 -4.71 2.66
N ILE A 324 1.60 -3.93 2.92
CA ILE A 324 1.49 -2.53 3.30
C ILE A 324 2.08 -1.68 2.18
N SER A 325 1.24 -0.85 1.58
CA SER A 325 1.68 0.10 0.57
C SER A 325 2.42 1.28 1.21
N GLY A 326 3.49 1.72 0.56
CA GLY A 326 4.22 2.91 0.98
C GLY A 326 3.49 4.23 0.71
N GLY A 327 2.34 4.21 0.03
CA GLY A 327 1.49 5.36 -0.24
C GLY A 327 2.03 6.36 -1.27
N LEU A 328 1.16 7.27 -1.70
CA LEU A 328 1.41 8.20 -2.80
C LEU A 328 1.83 9.61 -2.35
N ALA A 329 1.54 10.01 -1.10
CA ALA A 329 1.89 11.32 -0.56
C ALA A 329 2.64 11.21 0.77
N GLY A 330 3.18 12.35 1.24
CA GLY A 330 3.62 12.54 2.62
C GLY A 330 2.48 13.09 3.45
N GLU A 331 2.58 12.99 4.75
CA GLU A 331 1.58 13.41 5.72
C GLU A 331 1.97 14.74 6.38
N HIS A 332 0.98 15.57 6.73
CA HIS A 332 1.11 16.81 7.51
C HIS A 332 2.26 17.74 7.09
N GLY A 333 2.56 17.81 5.79
CA GLY A 333 3.65 18.66 5.30
C GLY A 333 5.06 18.10 5.51
N VAL A 334 5.19 16.92 6.11
CA VAL A 334 6.47 16.21 6.20
C VAL A 334 6.86 15.69 4.81
N PRO A 335 8.02 16.10 4.27
CA PRO A 335 8.44 15.61 2.96
C PRO A 335 8.87 14.15 3.04
N ARG A 336 8.59 13.39 1.99
CA ARG A 336 9.15 12.05 1.81
C ARG A 336 10.65 12.16 1.53
N ILE A 337 11.47 11.58 2.38
CA ILE A 337 12.93 11.60 2.27
C ILE A 337 13.42 10.17 2.06
N ASN A 338 14.08 9.89 0.93
CA ASN A 338 14.50 8.54 0.52
C ASN A 338 13.37 7.51 0.52
N ASN A 339 12.14 7.98 0.43
CA ASN A 339 10.90 7.22 0.51
C ASN A 339 10.04 7.55 -0.72
N PRO A 340 10.21 6.87 -1.84
CA PRO A 340 9.48 7.17 -3.08
C PRO A 340 7.97 6.97 -2.90
N LYS A 341 7.19 7.69 -3.70
CA LYS A 341 5.76 7.44 -3.89
C LYS A 341 5.59 6.06 -4.48
N GLU A 342 4.62 5.30 -4.02
CA GLU A 342 4.47 3.89 -4.40
C GLU A 342 3.11 3.59 -5.02
N ILE A 343 3.13 2.86 -6.13
CA ILE A 343 2.02 2.08 -6.64
C ILE A 343 2.35 0.63 -6.27
N SER A 344 1.54 0.01 -5.43
CA SER A 344 1.73 -1.38 -5.06
C SER A 344 1.02 -2.29 -6.06
N VAL A 345 1.71 -3.32 -6.52
CA VAL A 345 1.15 -4.38 -7.37
C VAL A 345 1.16 -5.66 -6.58
N VAL A 346 0.01 -6.30 -6.47
CA VAL A 346 -0.13 -7.59 -5.82
C VAL A 346 -0.36 -8.63 -6.89
N GLU A 347 0.57 -9.55 -7.04
CA GLU A 347 0.45 -10.69 -7.93
C GLU A 347 0.08 -11.93 -7.12
N ILE A 348 -1.12 -12.43 -7.36
CA ILE A 348 -1.56 -13.69 -6.81
C ILE A 348 -0.97 -14.80 -7.67
N SER A 349 -0.22 -15.71 -7.06
CA SER A 349 0.48 -16.77 -7.79
C SER A 349 0.35 -18.13 -7.08
N GLY A 350 0.19 -19.20 -7.85
CA GLY A 350 0.17 -20.55 -7.29
C GLY A 350 1.51 -20.92 -6.65
N ILE A 351 1.45 -21.67 -5.56
CA ILE A 351 2.63 -22.22 -4.91
C ILE A 351 3.26 -23.26 -5.84
N SER A 352 4.15 -22.85 -6.73
CA SER A 352 4.99 -23.76 -7.48
C SER A 352 6.29 -24.00 -6.71
N GLY A 353 6.29 -24.98 -5.78
CA GLY A 353 7.50 -25.44 -5.08
C GLY A 353 8.10 -24.41 -4.12
N SER A 354 8.54 -24.83 -2.95
CA SER A 354 9.17 -24.06 -1.85
C SER A 354 9.60 -22.63 -2.16
N PRO A 355 9.30 -21.65 -1.30
CA PRO A 355 9.89 -20.33 -1.44
C PRO A 355 11.39 -20.49 -1.51
N ALA A 356 12.00 -19.92 -2.55
CA ALA A 356 13.44 -19.90 -2.71
C ALA A 356 14.07 -19.25 -1.47
N GLU A 357 15.09 -19.91 -0.92
CA GLU A 357 15.92 -19.50 0.20
C GLU A 357 16.53 -18.09 0.06
#